data_72e93f1fb8ea8146dfcb9f277f94be92
#
_entry.id   72e93f1fb8ea8146dfcb9f277f94be92
#
_cell.length_a   1.000
_cell.length_b   1.000
_cell.length_c   1.000
_cell.angle_alpha   90.00
_cell.angle_beta   90.00
_cell.angle_gamma   90.00
#
_symmetry.space_group_name_H-M   'P 1'
#
loop_
_entity.id
_entity.type
_entity.pdbx_description
1 polymer ?
#
loop_
_entity_poly.entity_id
_entity_poly.type
_entity_poly.pdbx_seq_one_letter_code
_entity_poly.pdbx_strand_id
1 'polypeptide(L)'
;MILVNSVGKRFSGTNVLRDINIEVADSSIYGLVGYNGAGKTTLLNLIGGLYRSDTGEILADVGEKRIKTVANESFKRECFCVFDEPYYLPQSTPEAMARYYSGFYPNFSKEVFDKLCRIFGYDKDKRLNSFSKGMKRQAALSLALASKARYLLLDESFDGLDPGVRQTVRELLIEYMADTGASVIMASHNLYELEGVCDTVGLLNRQNIVFSCDIDDARAKYRRFRVGFSETITENTLKDLALGGLSCDGKVISFISGKNPEEIRAELSAIAPVLLFEDYPMTLEEIFRYETTRGGEEIEISGLFS
;
A
#
# COMPACT_ATOMS: atom_id res chain seq x y z
N MET A 1 16.59 -0.83 -3.03
CA MET A 1 15.89 0.16 -2.18
C MET A 1 15.49 1.39 -3.00
N ILE A 2 14.34 2.00 -2.70
CA ILE A 2 13.92 3.32 -3.24
C ILE A 2 13.81 4.31 -2.08
N LEU A 3 14.36 5.52 -2.27
CA LEU A 3 14.27 6.62 -1.32
C LEU A 3 13.60 7.83 -1.98
N VAL A 4 12.57 8.34 -1.35
CA VAL A 4 11.86 9.57 -1.72
C VAL A 4 12.15 10.59 -0.63
N ASN A 5 12.89 11.67 -0.96
CA ASN A 5 13.39 12.64 0.00
C ASN A 5 12.78 14.02 -0.27
N SER A 6 11.91 14.49 0.62
CA SER A 6 11.26 15.81 0.60
C SER A 6 10.68 16.20 -0.76
N VAL A 7 10.04 15.23 -1.43
CA VAL A 7 9.54 15.40 -2.78
C VAL A 7 8.25 16.22 -2.80
N GLY A 8 8.23 17.24 -3.65
CA GLY A 8 7.06 18.03 -3.95
C GLY A 8 6.76 18.10 -5.45
N LYS A 9 5.46 18.20 -5.78
CA LYS A 9 4.98 18.33 -7.16
C LYS A 9 3.82 19.28 -7.27
N ARG A 10 3.90 20.16 -8.28
CA ARG A 10 2.85 21.13 -8.63
C ARG A 10 2.42 20.95 -10.07
N PHE A 11 1.16 21.18 -10.34
CA PHE A 11 0.62 21.30 -11.70
C PHE A 11 -0.21 22.59 -11.79
N SER A 12 0.09 23.41 -12.78
CA SER A 12 -0.62 24.69 -13.00
C SER A 12 -0.74 25.55 -11.74
N GLY A 13 0.32 25.58 -10.90
CA GLY A 13 0.36 26.36 -9.66
C GLY A 13 -0.26 25.69 -8.44
N THR A 14 -0.98 24.57 -8.61
CA THR A 14 -1.58 23.83 -7.52
C THR A 14 -0.63 22.73 -7.02
N ASN A 15 -0.41 22.66 -5.70
CA ASN A 15 0.35 21.56 -5.10
C ASN A 15 -0.47 20.28 -5.22
N VAL A 16 0.16 19.19 -5.65
CA VAL A 16 -0.40 17.85 -5.65
C VAL A 16 0.30 16.98 -4.62
N LEU A 17 1.60 17.18 -4.45
CA LEU A 17 2.42 16.52 -3.43
C LEU A 17 3.30 17.55 -2.73
N ARG A 18 3.50 17.37 -1.43
CA ARG A 18 4.28 18.29 -0.61
C ARG A 18 5.08 17.51 0.43
N ASP A 19 6.40 17.70 0.41
CA ASP A 19 7.34 17.12 1.38
C ASP A 19 7.15 15.60 1.61
N ILE A 20 7.03 14.84 0.51
CA ILE A 20 6.86 13.40 0.57
C ILE A 20 8.19 12.74 0.94
N ASN A 21 8.14 11.93 1.99
CA ASN A 21 9.27 11.14 2.47
C ASN A 21 8.83 9.67 2.57
N ILE A 22 9.46 8.78 1.79
CA ILE A 22 9.18 7.35 1.75
C ILE A 22 10.49 6.58 1.59
N GLU A 23 10.61 5.51 2.31
CA GLU A 23 11.65 4.50 2.11
C GLU A 23 11.00 3.15 1.77
N VAL A 24 11.40 2.56 0.64
CA VAL A 24 10.97 1.22 0.23
C VAL A 24 12.18 0.31 0.27
N ALA A 25 12.16 -0.64 1.19
CA ALA A 25 13.24 -1.60 1.36
C ALA A 25 13.37 -2.53 0.14
N ASP A 26 14.52 -3.17 0.01
CA ASP A 26 14.67 -4.25 -0.98
C ASP A 26 13.79 -5.44 -0.58
N SER A 27 13.27 -6.15 -1.56
CA SER A 27 12.42 -7.33 -1.35
C SER A 27 11.24 -7.07 -0.43
N SER A 28 10.59 -5.92 -0.57
CA SER A 28 9.42 -5.54 0.23
C SER A 28 8.29 -4.99 -0.64
N ILE A 29 7.07 -5.04 -0.13
CA ILE A 29 5.89 -4.41 -0.74
C ILE A 29 5.47 -3.22 0.10
N TYR A 30 5.51 -2.04 -0.50
CA TYR A 30 5.02 -0.81 0.09
C TYR A 30 3.62 -0.49 -0.44
N GLY A 31 2.63 -0.44 0.43
CA GLY A 31 1.26 -0.05 0.12
C GLY A 31 1.06 1.46 0.25
N LEU A 32 0.66 2.13 -0.83
CA LEU A 32 0.31 3.54 -0.83
C LEU A 32 -1.21 3.71 -0.84
N VAL A 33 -1.79 4.05 0.30
CA VAL A 33 -3.23 4.26 0.47
C VAL A 33 -3.57 5.73 0.32
N GLY A 34 -4.73 6.04 -0.25
CA GLY A 34 -5.26 7.41 -0.32
C GLY A 34 -6.48 7.50 -1.20
N TYR A 35 -7.25 8.58 -1.03
CA TYR A 35 -8.44 8.85 -1.85
C TYR A 35 -8.13 8.96 -3.34
N ASN A 36 -9.16 8.84 -4.16
CA ASN A 36 -9.07 9.22 -5.56
C ASN A 36 -8.72 10.72 -5.68
N GLY A 37 -7.68 11.01 -6.44
CA GLY A 37 -7.15 12.38 -6.55
C GLY A 37 -6.18 12.82 -5.44
N ALA A 38 -5.83 11.97 -4.47
CA ALA A 38 -4.85 12.28 -3.41
C ALA A 38 -3.42 12.49 -3.95
N GLY A 39 -3.12 12.03 -5.17
CA GLY A 39 -1.80 12.15 -5.77
C GLY A 39 -1.02 10.84 -5.90
N LYS A 40 -1.64 9.68 -5.61
CA LYS A 40 -0.99 8.34 -5.68
C LYS A 40 -0.34 8.10 -7.05
N THR A 41 -1.12 8.20 -8.13
CA THR A 41 -0.62 8.07 -9.51
C THR A 41 0.50 9.07 -9.82
N THR A 42 0.39 10.31 -9.32
CA THR A 42 1.44 11.33 -9.49
C THR A 42 2.72 10.89 -8.81
N LEU A 43 2.64 10.37 -7.59
CA LEU A 43 3.79 9.88 -6.84
C LEU A 43 4.43 8.68 -7.53
N LEU A 44 3.64 7.71 -8.00
CA LEU A 44 4.16 6.58 -8.78
C LEU A 44 4.85 7.04 -10.07
N ASN A 45 4.30 8.01 -10.80
CA ASN A 45 4.94 8.59 -11.99
C ASN A 45 6.27 9.30 -11.68
N LEU A 46 6.37 9.95 -10.52
CA LEU A 46 7.62 10.55 -10.06
C LEU A 46 8.65 9.48 -9.70
N ILE A 47 8.26 8.44 -8.97
CA ILE A 47 9.12 7.31 -8.60
C ILE A 47 9.59 6.58 -9.86
N GLY A 48 8.70 6.30 -10.80
CA GLY A 48 9.01 5.67 -12.08
C GLY A 48 9.85 6.53 -13.03
N GLY A 49 10.18 7.77 -12.64
CA GLY A 49 10.99 8.70 -13.43
C GLY A 49 10.29 9.22 -14.68
N LEU A 50 8.97 9.14 -14.76
CA LEU A 50 8.14 9.66 -15.85
C LEU A 50 7.86 11.16 -15.66
N TYR A 51 7.73 11.60 -14.41
CA TYR A 51 7.65 13.01 -14.05
C TYR A 51 8.92 13.45 -13.31
N ARG A 52 9.18 14.76 -13.36
CA ARG A 52 10.23 15.40 -12.58
C ARG A 52 9.60 16.05 -11.35
N SER A 53 10.20 15.85 -10.18
CA SER A 53 9.83 16.59 -8.97
C SER A 53 10.19 18.07 -9.09
N ASP A 54 9.42 18.93 -8.43
CA ASP A 54 9.72 20.36 -8.36
C ASP A 54 10.64 20.67 -7.17
N THR A 55 10.55 19.86 -6.09
CA THR A 55 11.45 19.87 -4.93
C THR A 55 11.84 18.46 -4.57
N GLY A 56 12.94 18.32 -3.81
CA GLY A 56 13.43 17.04 -3.36
C GLY A 56 14.00 16.16 -4.47
N GLU A 57 14.26 14.90 -4.13
CA GLU A 57 14.80 13.93 -5.09
C GLU A 57 14.32 12.50 -4.78
N ILE A 58 14.33 11.68 -5.82
CA ILE A 58 14.02 10.25 -5.72
C ILE A 58 15.24 9.46 -6.20
N LEU A 59 15.70 8.57 -5.35
CA LEU A 59 16.86 7.74 -5.55
C LEU A 59 16.46 6.26 -5.57
N ALA A 60 17.11 5.47 -6.41
CA ALA A 60 16.95 4.02 -6.45
C ALA A 60 18.32 3.34 -6.60
N ASP A 61 18.44 2.14 -6.05
CA ASP A 61 19.64 1.34 -6.18
C ASP A 61 19.58 0.52 -7.49
N VAL A 62 20.56 0.74 -8.39
CA VAL A 62 20.72 0.01 -9.64
C VAL A 62 22.12 -0.59 -9.66
N GLY A 63 22.20 -1.92 -9.56
CA GLY A 63 23.46 -2.60 -9.25
C GLY A 63 24.00 -2.14 -7.90
N GLU A 64 25.27 -1.73 -7.87
CA GLU A 64 25.94 -1.20 -6.66
C GLU A 64 25.81 0.34 -6.52
N LYS A 65 25.05 1.00 -7.39
CA LYS A 65 24.97 2.47 -7.42
C LYS A 65 23.59 2.96 -7.03
N ARG A 66 23.55 4.01 -6.23
CA ARG A 66 22.35 4.78 -5.95
C ARG A 66 22.25 5.93 -6.95
N ILE A 67 21.18 5.96 -7.71
CA ILE A 67 20.97 6.90 -8.82
C ILE A 67 19.61 7.62 -8.70
N LYS A 68 19.50 8.80 -9.31
CA LYS A 68 18.22 9.48 -9.49
C LYS A 68 17.36 8.72 -10.48
N THR A 69 16.08 8.54 -10.17
CA THR A 69 15.16 7.78 -11.04
C THR A 69 14.78 8.55 -12.29
N VAL A 70 14.64 9.89 -12.19
CA VAL A 70 14.22 10.75 -13.30
C VAL A 70 15.24 10.74 -14.43
N ALA A 71 14.75 10.59 -15.67
CA ALA A 71 15.53 10.59 -16.90
C ALA A 71 16.71 9.59 -16.93
N ASN A 72 16.64 8.51 -16.13
CA ASN A 72 17.69 7.52 -16.04
C ASN A 72 17.29 6.22 -16.76
N GLU A 73 17.99 5.92 -17.85
CA GLU A 73 17.69 4.72 -18.65
C GLU A 73 17.98 3.40 -17.93
N SER A 74 19.03 3.37 -17.11
CA SER A 74 19.38 2.17 -16.34
C SER A 74 18.28 1.83 -15.34
N PHE A 75 17.73 2.85 -14.65
CA PHE A 75 16.59 2.67 -13.76
C PHE A 75 15.35 2.19 -14.52
N LYS A 76 15.04 2.79 -15.68
CA LYS A 76 13.86 2.43 -16.49
C LYS A 76 13.88 0.99 -16.97
N ARG A 77 15.04 0.40 -17.18
CA ARG A 77 15.20 -1.03 -17.54
C ARG A 77 14.95 -1.98 -16.38
N GLU A 78 15.00 -1.47 -15.14
CA GLU A 78 14.75 -2.21 -13.90
C GLU A 78 13.43 -1.83 -13.23
N CYS A 79 12.63 -0.92 -13.82
CA CYS A 79 11.37 -0.46 -13.27
C CYS A 79 10.22 -0.68 -14.25
N PHE A 80 9.20 -1.46 -13.86
CA PHE A 80 8.00 -1.65 -14.64
C PHE A 80 6.80 -1.00 -13.94
N CYS A 81 6.02 -0.20 -14.69
CA CYS A 81 4.85 0.50 -14.19
C CYS A 81 3.58 -0.10 -14.79
N VAL A 82 2.65 -0.52 -13.95
CA VAL A 82 1.28 -0.86 -14.33
C VAL A 82 0.37 0.25 -13.85
N PHE A 83 -0.20 1.01 -14.77
CA PHE A 83 -1.11 2.11 -14.49
C PHE A 83 -2.56 1.63 -14.36
N ASP A 84 -3.42 2.46 -13.78
CA ASP A 84 -4.87 2.19 -13.69
C ASP A 84 -5.48 1.96 -15.10
N GLU A 85 -5.09 2.77 -16.08
CA GLU A 85 -5.36 2.47 -17.49
C GLU A 85 -4.09 1.93 -18.17
N PRO A 86 -3.93 0.60 -18.31
CA PRO A 86 -2.74 0.02 -18.92
C PRO A 86 -2.58 0.45 -20.37
N TYR A 87 -1.39 0.91 -20.72
CA TYR A 87 -1.07 1.29 -22.09
C TYR A 87 -0.78 0.07 -22.96
N TYR A 88 -1.37 0.06 -24.16
CA TYR A 88 -1.00 -0.90 -25.20
C TYR A 88 -0.97 -0.23 -26.58
N LEU A 89 -0.17 -0.80 -27.46
CA LEU A 89 -0.16 -0.40 -28.87
C LEU A 89 -1.54 -0.64 -29.50
N PRO A 90 -2.01 0.25 -30.38
CA PRO A 90 -3.29 0.08 -31.06
C PRO A 90 -3.39 -1.30 -31.75
N GLN A 91 -4.54 -1.98 -31.56
CA GLN A 91 -4.83 -3.30 -32.12
C GLN A 91 -3.86 -4.42 -31.72
N SER A 92 -3.01 -4.23 -30.70
CA SER A 92 -2.09 -5.25 -30.21
C SER A 92 -2.80 -6.41 -29.51
N THR A 93 -2.08 -7.50 -29.43
CA THR A 93 -2.40 -8.67 -28.60
C THR A 93 -1.45 -8.73 -27.41
N PRO A 94 -1.76 -9.49 -26.35
CA PRO A 94 -0.81 -9.74 -25.25
C PRO A 94 0.54 -10.26 -25.75
N GLU A 95 0.55 -11.14 -26.73
CA GLU A 95 1.76 -11.69 -27.37
C GLU A 95 2.59 -10.60 -28.07
N ALA A 96 1.92 -9.68 -28.79
CA ALA A 96 2.61 -8.55 -29.43
C ALA A 96 3.22 -7.60 -28.40
N MET A 97 2.50 -7.35 -27.28
CA MET A 97 3.02 -6.53 -26.18
C MET A 97 4.19 -7.21 -25.46
N ALA A 98 4.15 -8.53 -25.27
CA ALA A 98 5.26 -9.29 -24.69
C ALA A 98 6.53 -9.15 -25.55
N ARG A 99 6.39 -9.27 -26.87
CA ARG A 99 7.50 -9.06 -27.83
C ARG A 99 8.01 -7.62 -27.77
N TYR A 100 7.12 -6.64 -27.65
CA TYR A 100 7.49 -5.23 -27.51
C TYR A 100 8.30 -4.98 -26.24
N TYR A 101 7.81 -5.45 -25.07
CA TYR A 101 8.49 -5.25 -23.79
C TYR A 101 9.79 -6.04 -23.66
N SER A 102 9.91 -7.21 -24.29
CA SER A 102 11.18 -7.98 -24.29
C SER A 102 12.35 -7.21 -24.93
N GLY A 103 12.08 -6.21 -25.76
CA GLY A 103 13.11 -5.31 -26.31
C GLY A 103 13.64 -4.28 -25.30
N PHE A 104 12.94 -4.01 -24.22
CA PHE A 104 13.33 -3.01 -23.22
C PHE A 104 13.81 -3.61 -21.90
N TYR A 105 13.27 -4.78 -21.51
CA TYR A 105 13.59 -5.46 -20.26
C TYR A 105 14.54 -6.64 -20.53
N PRO A 106 15.81 -6.53 -20.15
CA PRO A 106 16.83 -7.55 -20.51
C PRO A 106 16.51 -8.95 -19.97
N ASN A 107 15.81 -9.01 -18.82
CA ASN A 107 15.48 -10.25 -18.12
C ASN A 107 14.06 -10.76 -18.44
N PHE A 108 13.40 -10.19 -19.45
CA PHE A 108 12.04 -10.57 -19.81
C PHE A 108 11.95 -12.08 -20.12
N SER A 109 11.10 -12.79 -19.38
CA SER A 109 10.90 -14.23 -19.54
C SER A 109 9.62 -14.52 -20.30
N LYS A 110 9.76 -14.97 -21.55
CA LYS A 110 8.64 -15.42 -22.37
C LYS A 110 7.95 -16.66 -21.78
N GLU A 111 8.71 -17.52 -21.11
CA GLU A 111 8.17 -18.71 -20.45
C GLU A 111 7.25 -18.33 -19.28
N VAL A 112 7.68 -17.38 -18.44
CA VAL A 112 6.86 -16.83 -17.35
C VAL A 112 5.60 -16.17 -17.91
N PHE A 113 5.70 -15.38 -18.96
CA PHE A 113 4.56 -14.77 -19.62
C PHE A 113 3.54 -15.81 -20.11
N ASP A 114 4.00 -16.87 -20.81
CA ASP A 114 3.12 -17.93 -21.30
C ASP A 114 2.47 -18.73 -20.15
N LYS A 115 3.17 -18.93 -19.04
CA LYS A 115 2.62 -19.55 -17.83
C LYS A 115 1.50 -18.68 -17.23
N LEU A 116 1.74 -17.36 -17.12
CA LEU A 116 0.76 -16.42 -16.59
C LEU A 116 -0.49 -16.30 -17.44
N CYS A 117 -0.36 -16.32 -18.78
CA CYS A 117 -1.52 -16.39 -19.68
C CYS A 117 -2.41 -17.60 -19.40
N ARG A 118 -1.80 -18.78 -19.11
CA ARG A 118 -2.55 -19.99 -18.75
C ARG A 118 -3.19 -19.89 -17.37
N ILE A 119 -2.48 -19.32 -16.38
CA ILE A 119 -3.00 -19.13 -15.03
C ILE A 119 -4.24 -18.23 -15.05
N PHE A 120 -4.17 -17.10 -15.74
CA PHE A 120 -5.29 -16.16 -15.86
C PHE A 120 -6.35 -16.59 -16.88
N GLY A 121 -6.09 -17.61 -17.69
CA GLY A 121 -7.06 -18.20 -18.60
C GLY A 121 -7.44 -17.33 -19.80
N TYR A 122 -6.58 -16.41 -20.25
CA TYR A 122 -6.84 -15.60 -21.44
C TYR A 122 -6.00 -16.02 -22.65
N ASP A 123 -6.58 -15.81 -23.84
CA ASP A 123 -5.92 -16.06 -25.12
C ASP A 123 -4.97 -14.90 -25.45
N LYS A 124 -3.67 -15.19 -25.48
CA LYS A 124 -2.61 -14.19 -25.74
C LYS A 124 -2.59 -13.65 -27.16
N ASP A 125 -3.23 -14.35 -28.11
CA ASP A 125 -3.29 -13.97 -29.52
C ASP A 125 -4.55 -13.16 -29.86
N LYS A 126 -5.48 -13.03 -28.90
CA LYS A 126 -6.68 -12.22 -29.04
C LYS A 126 -6.35 -10.73 -28.80
N ARG A 127 -7.03 -9.84 -29.54
CA ARG A 127 -6.81 -8.38 -29.43
C ARG A 127 -7.20 -7.84 -28.05
N LEU A 128 -6.34 -7.02 -27.45
CA LEU A 128 -6.56 -6.40 -26.16
C LEU A 128 -7.79 -5.50 -26.11
N ASN A 129 -8.19 -4.88 -27.22
CA ASN A 129 -9.42 -4.07 -27.26
C ASN A 129 -10.68 -4.90 -26.94
N SER A 130 -10.68 -6.22 -27.17
CA SER A 130 -11.81 -7.11 -26.90
C SER A 130 -11.81 -7.66 -25.46
N PHE A 131 -10.79 -7.33 -24.67
CA PHE A 131 -10.68 -7.76 -23.28
C PHE A 131 -11.55 -6.87 -22.38
N SER A 132 -12.15 -7.47 -21.35
CA SER A 132 -12.76 -6.71 -20.26
C SER A 132 -11.71 -5.89 -19.49
N LYS A 133 -12.13 -4.96 -18.64
CA LYS A 133 -11.20 -4.18 -17.78
C LYS A 133 -10.31 -5.13 -16.95
N GLY A 134 -10.91 -6.13 -16.30
CA GLY A 134 -10.16 -7.14 -15.52
C GLY A 134 -9.17 -7.95 -16.35
N MET A 135 -9.57 -8.43 -17.54
CA MET A 135 -8.65 -9.16 -18.44
C MET A 135 -7.49 -8.30 -18.92
N LYS A 136 -7.72 -7.01 -19.18
CA LYS A 136 -6.66 -6.06 -19.53
C LYS A 136 -5.66 -5.91 -18.39
N ARG A 137 -6.17 -5.85 -17.15
CA ARG A 137 -5.35 -5.77 -15.94
C ARG A 137 -4.52 -7.04 -15.74
N GLN A 138 -5.12 -8.22 -15.92
CA GLN A 138 -4.41 -9.51 -15.90
C GLN A 138 -3.29 -9.55 -16.95
N ALA A 139 -3.55 -9.09 -18.17
CA ALA A 139 -2.53 -9.02 -19.22
C ALA A 139 -1.39 -8.06 -18.86
N ALA A 140 -1.69 -6.88 -18.28
CA ALA A 140 -0.69 -5.93 -17.82
C ALA A 140 0.17 -6.49 -16.69
N LEU A 141 -0.44 -7.16 -15.70
CA LEU A 141 0.27 -7.84 -14.63
C LEU A 141 1.14 -8.99 -15.15
N SER A 142 0.65 -9.76 -16.14
CA SER A 142 1.47 -10.82 -16.78
C SER A 142 2.72 -10.24 -17.44
N LEU A 143 2.62 -9.09 -18.11
CA LEU A 143 3.75 -8.42 -18.73
C LEU A 143 4.72 -7.87 -17.67
N ALA A 144 4.21 -7.30 -16.59
CA ALA A 144 5.00 -6.77 -15.49
C ALA A 144 5.82 -7.88 -14.80
N LEU A 145 5.17 -8.98 -14.43
CA LEU A 145 5.85 -10.11 -13.78
C LEU A 145 6.84 -10.81 -14.73
N ALA A 146 6.49 -10.93 -16.02
CA ALA A 146 7.39 -11.50 -17.03
C ALA A 146 8.62 -10.61 -17.31
N SER A 147 8.55 -9.31 -17.04
CA SER A 147 9.67 -8.39 -17.23
C SER A 147 10.86 -8.69 -16.34
N LYS A 148 10.63 -9.35 -15.19
CA LYS A 148 11.62 -9.58 -14.13
C LYS A 148 12.31 -8.29 -13.70
N ALA A 149 11.55 -7.19 -13.69
CA ALA A 149 12.02 -5.89 -13.25
C ALA A 149 12.27 -5.90 -11.74
N ARG A 150 13.34 -5.23 -11.30
CA ARG A 150 13.68 -5.10 -9.86
C ARG A 150 12.66 -4.25 -9.09
N TYR A 151 12.00 -3.32 -9.78
CA TYR A 151 11.01 -2.42 -9.20
C TYR A 151 9.69 -2.54 -9.95
N LEU A 152 8.61 -2.87 -9.23
CA LEU A 152 7.25 -2.88 -9.76
C LEU A 152 6.45 -1.74 -9.14
N LEU A 153 5.87 -0.88 -9.98
CA LEU A 153 4.96 0.18 -9.56
C LEU A 153 3.57 -0.16 -10.06
N LEU A 154 2.64 -0.42 -9.15
CA LEU A 154 1.31 -0.93 -9.43
C LEU A 154 0.25 0.09 -8.98
N ASP A 155 -0.42 0.73 -9.94
CA ASP A 155 -1.47 1.71 -9.66
C ASP A 155 -2.85 1.07 -9.82
N GLU A 156 -3.64 1.04 -8.74
CA GLU A 156 -4.99 0.46 -8.66
C GLU A 156 -5.08 -0.94 -9.29
N SER A 157 -4.05 -1.76 -9.11
CA SER A 157 -3.86 -3.00 -9.88
C SER A 157 -4.82 -4.13 -9.50
N PHE A 158 -5.51 -4.03 -8.38
CA PHE A 158 -6.57 -4.96 -7.97
C PHE A 158 -7.97 -4.53 -8.40
N ASP A 159 -8.15 -3.27 -8.82
CA ASP A 159 -9.46 -2.79 -9.23
C ASP A 159 -9.99 -3.53 -10.46
N GLY A 160 -11.26 -3.92 -10.40
CA GLY A 160 -11.93 -4.69 -11.47
C GLY A 160 -11.52 -6.16 -11.57
N LEU A 161 -10.70 -6.68 -10.65
CA LEU A 161 -10.42 -8.11 -10.52
C LEU A 161 -11.44 -8.75 -9.56
N ASP A 162 -11.88 -9.96 -9.90
CA ASP A 162 -12.70 -10.75 -8.98
C ASP A 162 -11.86 -11.28 -7.79
N PRO A 163 -12.49 -11.66 -6.66
CA PRO A 163 -11.77 -12.08 -5.46
C PRO A 163 -10.80 -13.25 -5.67
N GLY A 164 -11.13 -14.21 -6.53
CA GLY A 164 -10.26 -15.35 -6.83
C GLY A 164 -8.99 -14.91 -7.56
N VAL A 165 -9.13 -14.03 -8.56
CA VAL A 165 -7.99 -13.48 -9.30
C VAL A 165 -7.14 -12.58 -8.40
N ARG A 166 -7.74 -11.78 -7.49
CA ARG A 166 -6.97 -10.99 -6.51
C ARG A 166 -6.08 -11.87 -5.64
N GLN A 167 -6.61 -13.00 -5.16
CA GLN A 167 -5.82 -13.96 -4.38
C GLN A 167 -4.66 -14.53 -5.20
N THR A 168 -4.93 -14.94 -6.45
CA THR A 168 -3.88 -15.42 -7.36
C THR A 168 -2.79 -14.37 -7.60
N VAL A 169 -3.16 -13.09 -7.78
CA VAL A 169 -2.18 -12.00 -7.97
C VAL A 169 -1.33 -11.80 -6.71
N ARG A 170 -1.90 -11.90 -5.51
CA ARG A 170 -1.14 -11.83 -4.24
C ARG A 170 -0.08 -12.94 -4.17
N GLU A 171 -0.46 -14.18 -4.44
CA GLU A 171 0.44 -15.33 -4.44
C GLU A 171 1.56 -15.16 -5.48
N LEU A 172 1.22 -14.70 -6.69
CA LEU A 172 2.19 -14.42 -7.74
C LEU A 172 3.17 -13.30 -7.38
N LEU A 173 2.73 -12.25 -6.69
CA LEU A 173 3.62 -11.18 -6.22
C LEU A 173 4.60 -11.69 -5.16
N ILE A 174 4.15 -12.51 -4.22
CA ILE A 174 5.01 -13.13 -3.20
C ILE A 174 6.05 -14.06 -3.86
N GLU A 175 5.61 -14.93 -4.80
CA GLU A 175 6.53 -15.80 -5.56
C GLU A 175 7.53 -14.99 -6.39
N TYR A 176 7.06 -13.91 -7.03
CA TYR A 176 7.90 -13.00 -7.81
C TYR A 176 9.00 -12.36 -6.98
N MET A 177 8.67 -11.85 -5.80
CA MET A 177 9.64 -11.25 -4.90
C MET A 177 10.67 -12.26 -4.39
N ALA A 178 10.22 -13.48 -4.06
CA ALA A 178 11.10 -14.56 -3.64
C ALA A 178 12.09 -14.97 -4.75
N ASP A 179 11.65 -14.98 -6.02
CA ASP A 179 12.48 -15.34 -7.19
C ASP A 179 13.45 -14.22 -7.60
N THR A 180 13.00 -12.96 -7.52
CA THR A 180 13.73 -11.83 -8.13
C THR A 180 14.39 -10.89 -7.12
N GLY A 181 13.99 -10.93 -5.85
CA GLY A 181 14.37 -9.91 -4.85
C GLY A 181 13.78 -8.52 -5.16
N ALA A 182 12.71 -8.46 -5.94
CA ALA A 182 12.11 -7.19 -6.35
C ALA A 182 11.45 -6.45 -5.19
N SER A 183 11.41 -5.12 -5.30
CA SER A 183 10.61 -4.26 -4.44
C SER A 183 9.38 -3.80 -5.20
N VAL A 184 8.23 -3.78 -4.54
CA VAL A 184 6.93 -3.44 -5.14
C VAL A 184 6.33 -2.25 -4.42
N ILE A 185 5.79 -1.29 -5.17
CA ILE A 185 4.96 -0.22 -4.62
C ILE A 185 3.57 -0.38 -5.22
N MET A 186 2.58 -0.57 -4.35
CA MET A 186 1.19 -0.75 -4.75
C MET A 186 0.36 0.44 -4.27
N ALA A 187 -0.26 1.18 -5.18
CA ALA A 187 -1.22 2.21 -4.83
C ALA A 187 -2.64 1.67 -4.93
N SER A 188 -3.44 1.93 -3.90
CA SER A 188 -4.87 1.63 -3.89
C SER A 188 -5.64 2.67 -3.06
N HIS A 189 -6.91 2.86 -3.38
CA HIS A 189 -7.85 3.58 -2.53
C HIS A 189 -8.50 2.67 -1.49
N ASN A 190 -8.27 1.35 -1.56
CA ASN A 190 -8.85 0.35 -0.69
C ASN A 190 -7.75 -0.33 0.16
N LEU A 191 -7.77 -0.07 1.47
CA LEU A 191 -6.79 -0.61 2.41
C LEU A 191 -6.81 -2.14 2.50
N TYR A 192 -8.01 -2.77 2.39
CA TYR A 192 -8.14 -4.23 2.43
C TYR A 192 -7.40 -4.94 1.30
N GLU A 193 -7.20 -4.27 0.16
CA GLU A 193 -6.43 -4.83 -0.95
C GLU A 193 -4.94 -4.96 -0.59
N LEU A 194 -4.43 -4.03 0.19
CA LEU A 194 -3.04 -3.93 0.58
C LEU A 194 -2.71 -4.74 1.84
N GLU A 195 -3.67 -4.86 2.77
CA GLU A 195 -3.48 -5.47 4.08
C GLU A 195 -2.96 -6.92 4.05
N GLY A 196 -3.30 -7.66 3.02
CA GLY A 196 -2.91 -9.07 2.88
C GLY A 196 -1.65 -9.31 2.04
N VAL A 197 -0.95 -8.25 1.60
CA VAL A 197 0.21 -8.40 0.70
C VAL A 197 1.35 -7.43 0.99
N CYS A 198 1.08 -6.28 1.61
CA CYS A 198 2.11 -5.28 1.89
C CYS A 198 2.80 -5.55 3.23
N ASP A 199 4.10 -5.22 3.29
CA ASP A 199 4.89 -5.21 4.53
C ASP A 199 4.73 -3.86 5.24
N THR A 200 4.78 -2.78 4.48
CA THR A 200 4.66 -1.41 4.97
C THR A 200 3.52 -0.69 4.25
N VAL A 201 2.79 0.16 4.94
CA VAL A 201 1.76 1.01 4.34
C VAL A 201 1.96 2.47 4.69
N GLY A 202 1.69 3.35 3.71
CA GLY A 202 1.68 4.80 3.87
C GLY A 202 0.35 5.40 3.44
N LEU A 203 -0.22 6.28 4.28
CA LEU A 203 -1.45 7.01 3.97
C LEU A 203 -1.14 8.37 3.37
N LEU A 204 -1.45 8.52 2.09
CA LEU A 204 -1.35 9.80 1.38
C LEU A 204 -2.67 10.57 1.53
N ASN A 205 -2.62 11.68 2.26
CA ASN A 205 -3.76 12.56 2.46
C ASN A 205 -3.34 14.03 2.32
N ARG A 206 -4.19 14.84 1.69
CA ARG A 206 -3.97 16.29 1.52
C ARG A 206 -2.53 16.63 1.14
N GLN A 207 -1.98 15.93 0.13
CA GLN A 207 -0.65 16.16 -0.46
C GLN A 207 0.54 15.59 0.33
N ASN A 208 0.35 15.03 1.55
CA ASN A 208 1.43 14.54 2.41
C ASN A 208 1.21 13.06 2.76
N ILE A 209 2.29 12.36 3.12
CA ILE A 209 2.18 11.10 3.85
C ILE A 209 1.94 11.44 5.31
N VAL A 210 0.71 11.25 5.76
CA VAL A 210 0.30 11.59 7.13
C VAL A 210 0.59 10.48 8.13
N PHE A 211 0.74 9.26 7.64
CA PHE A 211 1.08 8.09 8.44
C PHE A 211 1.80 7.06 7.59
N SER A 212 2.82 6.42 8.12
CA SER A 212 3.50 5.28 7.51
C SER A 212 3.99 4.33 8.59
N CYS A 213 3.75 3.03 8.41
CA CYS A 213 4.14 2.00 9.37
C CYS A 213 4.38 0.65 8.70
N ASP A 214 5.20 -0.17 9.33
CA ASP A 214 5.19 -1.61 9.15
C ASP A 214 3.86 -2.17 9.68
N ILE A 215 3.25 -3.11 8.93
CA ILE A 215 1.91 -3.63 9.26
C ILE A 215 1.94 -4.49 10.52
N ASP A 216 2.95 -5.34 10.66
CA ASP A 216 3.06 -6.23 11.80
C ASP A 216 3.40 -5.46 13.09
N ASP A 217 4.29 -4.48 12.99
CA ASP A 217 4.61 -3.55 14.08
C ASP A 217 3.37 -2.75 14.51
N ALA A 218 2.58 -2.25 13.56
CA ALA A 218 1.35 -1.54 13.86
C ALA A 218 0.32 -2.42 14.58
N ARG A 219 0.13 -3.65 14.11
CA ARG A 219 -0.77 -4.63 14.74
C ARG A 219 -0.29 -5.09 16.11
N ALA A 220 1.02 -5.20 16.31
CA ALA A 220 1.60 -5.54 17.61
C ALA A 220 1.45 -4.38 18.60
N LYS A 221 1.58 -3.13 18.11
CA LYS A 221 1.56 -1.92 18.93
C LYS A 221 0.16 -1.51 19.38
N TYR A 222 -0.88 -1.70 18.55
CA TYR A 222 -2.22 -1.19 18.84
C TYR A 222 -3.20 -2.32 19.11
N ARG A 223 -3.80 -2.29 20.31
CA ARG A 223 -4.86 -3.22 20.69
C ARG A 223 -6.06 -2.44 21.21
N ARG A 224 -7.25 -2.95 20.91
CA ARG A 224 -8.50 -2.47 21.49
C ARG A 224 -8.80 -3.31 22.71
N PHE A 225 -9.13 -2.63 23.80
CA PHE A 225 -9.54 -3.25 25.06
C PHE A 225 -11.02 -3.01 25.30
N ARG A 226 -11.68 -4.01 25.87
CA ARG A 226 -13.03 -3.90 26.42
C ARG A 226 -13.00 -4.44 27.83
N VAL A 227 -13.32 -3.57 28.81
CA VAL A 227 -13.18 -3.91 30.21
C VAL A 227 -14.48 -3.60 30.96
N GLY A 228 -14.98 -4.59 31.68
CA GLY A 228 -16.16 -4.47 32.54
C GLY A 228 -15.79 -4.45 34.03
N PHE A 229 -16.38 -3.52 34.78
CA PHE A 229 -16.13 -3.33 36.20
C PHE A 229 -17.34 -3.70 37.06
N SER A 230 -17.12 -3.89 38.34
CA SER A 230 -18.19 -4.11 39.31
C SER A 230 -19.06 -2.87 39.54
N GLU A 231 -18.55 -1.68 39.26
CA GLU A 231 -19.19 -0.40 39.46
C GLU A 231 -19.06 0.50 38.19
N THR A 232 -19.85 1.59 38.16
CA THR A 232 -19.81 2.54 37.05
C THR A 232 -18.50 3.33 37.07
N ILE A 233 -17.81 3.34 35.92
CA ILE A 233 -16.56 4.10 35.71
C ILE A 233 -16.87 5.31 34.84
N THR A 234 -16.24 6.45 35.18
CA THR A 234 -16.35 7.70 34.41
C THR A 234 -15.00 8.01 33.74
N GLU A 235 -15.06 8.78 32.66
CA GLU A 235 -13.83 9.25 31.98
C GLU A 235 -12.86 9.97 32.91
N ASN A 236 -13.40 10.72 33.89
CA ASN A 236 -12.59 11.44 34.87
C ASN A 236 -11.71 10.52 35.72
N THR A 237 -12.21 9.32 36.04
CA THR A 237 -11.48 8.32 36.83
C THR A 237 -10.29 7.72 36.05
N LEU A 238 -10.30 7.81 34.73
CA LEU A 238 -9.33 7.19 33.83
C LEU A 238 -8.37 8.20 33.16
N LYS A 239 -8.50 9.49 33.47
CA LYS A 239 -7.72 10.56 32.80
C LYS A 239 -6.20 10.36 32.86
N ASP A 240 -5.70 9.83 33.96
CA ASP A 240 -4.26 9.66 34.19
C ASP A 240 -3.66 8.47 33.40
N LEU A 241 -4.51 7.58 32.85
CA LEU A 241 -4.06 6.40 32.11
C LEU A 241 -3.73 6.67 30.65
N ALA A 242 -3.99 7.87 30.13
CA ALA A 242 -3.75 8.26 28.74
C ALA A 242 -4.28 7.25 27.71
N LEU A 243 -5.52 6.75 27.93
CA LEU A 243 -6.18 5.79 27.08
C LEU A 243 -6.71 6.45 25.80
N GLY A 244 -6.39 5.88 24.65
CA GLY A 244 -6.85 6.42 23.38
C GLY A 244 -8.25 5.96 23.01
N GLY A 245 -9.06 6.84 22.39
CA GLY A 245 -10.40 6.49 21.92
C GLY A 245 -11.31 5.94 23.03
N LEU A 246 -11.18 6.48 24.25
CA LEU A 246 -11.93 6.04 25.42
C LEU A 246 -13.43 6.26 25.22
N SER A 247 -14.20 5.22 25.45
CA SER A 247 -15.67 5.25 25.49
C SER A 247 -16.12 4.57 26.77
N CYS A 248 -16.99 5.23 27.54
CA CYS A 248 -17.54 4.73 28.79
C CYS A 248 -19.05 4.49 28.62
N ASP A 249 -19.49 3.26 28.82
CA ASP A 249 -20.90 2.87 28.81
C ASP A 249 -21.26 2.16 30.14
N GLY A 250 -21.58 2.96 31.14
CA GLY A 250 -21.91 2.50 32.48
C GLY A 250 -20.75 1.77 33.14
N LYS A 251 -20.81 0.46 33.21
CA LYS A 251 -19.78 -0.40 33.83
C LYS A 251 -18.75 -0.95 32.83
N VAL A 252 -18.92 -0.66 31.54
CA VAL A 252 -18.04 -1.15 30.51
C VAL A 252 -17.32 0.00 29.86
N ILE A 253 -16.00 -0.13 29.73
CA ILE A 253 -15.19 0.82 28.97
C ILE A 253 -14.59 0.15 27.75
N SER A 254 -14.38 0.91 26.69
CA SER A 254 -13.60 0.51 25.53
C SER A 254 -12.56 1.56 25.21
N PHE A 255 -11.34 1.15 24.91
CA PHE A 255 -10.25 2.06 24.60
C PHE A 255 -9.17 1.39 23.76
N ILE A 256 -8.21 2.18 23.27
CA ILE A 256 -7.05 1.73 22.52
C ILE A 256 -5.79 2.01 23.32
N SER A 257 -4.87 1.05 23.37
CA SER A 257 -3.57 1.23 24.02
C SER A 257 -2.49 0.40 23.33
N GLY A 258 -1.26 0.93 23.38
CA GLY A 258 -0.04 0.21 22.99
C GLY A 258 0.66 -0.50 24.19
N LYS A 259 0.08 -0.45 25.38
CA LYS A 259 0.64 -1.13 26.55
C LYS A 259 0.33 -2.62 26.53
N ASN A 260 1.15 -3.39 27.22
CA ASN A 260 0.92 -4.81 27.41
C ASN A 260 -0.42 -5.07 28.14
N PRO A 261 -1.23 -6.07 27.73
CA PRO A 261 -2.51 -6.40 28.35
C PRO A 261 -2.43 -6.63 29.87
N GLU A 262 -1.35 -7.24 30.37
CA GLU A 262 -1.16 -7.47 31.80
C GLU A 262 -0.94 -6.17 32.58
N GLU A 263 -0.18 -5.24 32.02
CA GLU A 263 0.04 -3.90 32.62
C GLU A 263 -1.27 -3.12 32.69
N ILE A 264 -2.03 -3.10 31.59
CA ILE A 264 -3.34 -2.44 31.54
C ILE A 264 -4.30 -3.05 32.58
N ARG A 265 -4.33 -4.37 32.67
CA ARG A 265 -5.19 -5.04 33.64
C ARG A 265 -4.83 -4.72 35.07
N ALA A 266 -3.52 -4.63 35.39
CA ALA A 266 -3.04 -4.24 36.72
C ALA A 266 -3.41 -2.77 37.04
N GLU A 267 -3.19 -1.85 36.13
CA GLU A 267 -3.56 -0.45 36.29
C GLU A 267 -5.06 -0.27 36.53
N LEU A 268 -5.90 -0.93 35.73
CA LEU A 268 -7.35 -0.85 35.87
C LEU A 268 -7.89 -1.54 37.11
N SER A 269 -7.28 -2.66 37.54
CA SER A 269 -7.66 -3.37 38.77
C SER A 269 -7.35 -2.58 40.03
N ALA A 270 -6.40 -1.62 39.97
CA ALA A 270 -6.11 -0.69 41.05
C ALA A 270 -7.21 0.38 41.23
N ILE A 271 -8.02 0.61 40.20
CA ILE A 271 -9.11 1.61 40.22
C ILE A 271 -10.41 0.97 40.75
N ALA A 272 -10.79 -0.19 40.17
CA ALA A 272 -11.99 -0.92 40.56
C ALA A 272 -11.87 -2.41 40.18
N PRO A 273 -12.64 -3.31 40.88
CA PRO A 273 -12.62 -4.73 40.54
C PRO A 273 -13.05 -4.99 39.09
N VAL A 274 -12.15 -5.59 38.30
CA VAL A 274 -12.36 -5.94 36.90
C VAL A 274 -13.11 -7.29 36.82
N LEU A 275 -14.29 -7.31 36.20
CA LEU A 275 -15.11 -8.49 36.00
C LEU A 275 -14.95 -9.12 34.61
N LEU A 276 -14.69 -8.27 33.60
CA LEU A 276 -14.47 -8.68 32.22
C LEU A 276 -13.21 -7.96 31.69
N PHE A 277 -12.34 -8.69 31.03
CA PHE A 277 -11.16 -8.12 30.37
C PHE A 277 -10.94 -8.84 29.05
N GLU A 278 -11.17 -8.13 27.97
CA GLU A 278 -10.99 -8.62 26.62
C GLU A 278 -10.07 -7.67 25.86
N ASP A 279 -9.17 -8.22 25.06
CA ASP A 279 -8.32 -7.48 24.15
C ASP A 279 -8.42 -8.06 22.74
N TYR A 280 -8.48 -7.17 21.75
CA TYR A 280 -8.66 -7.51 20.33
C TYR A 280 -7.58 -6.86 19.50
N PRO A 281 -7.01 -7.56 18.50
CA PRO A 281 -6.18 -6.93 17.50
C PRO A 281 -7.00 -5.89 16.73
N MET A 282 -6.38 -4.77 16.41
CA MET A 282 -7.01 -3.74 15.58
C MET A 282 -6.77 -4.04 14.10
N THR A 283 -7.75 -3.70 13.27
CA THR A 283 -7.56 -3.62 11.81
C THR A 283 -6.70 -2.40 11.45
N LEU A 284 -6.05 -2.43 10.30
CA LEU A 284 -5.29 -1.26 9.82
C LEU A 284 -6.18 -0.02 9.67
N GLU A 285 -7.44 -0.20 9.27
CA GLU A 285 -8.43 0.88 9.20
C GLU A 285 -8.61 1.57 10.56
N GLU A 286 -8.78 0.78 11.60
CA GLU A 286 -8.95 1.30 12.96
C GLU A 286 -7.69 1.99 13.46
N ILE A 287 -6.51 1.45 13.14
CA ILE A 287 -5.22 2.07 13.47
C ILE A 287 -5.06 3.40 12.74
N PHE A 288 -5.33 3.44 11.44
CA PHE A 288 -5.26 4.69 10.66
C PHE A 288 -6.24 5.75 11.18
N ARG A 289 -7.47 5.34 11.47
CA ARG A 289 -8.48 6.25 12.07
C ARG A 289 -8.01 6.81 13.40
N TYR A 290 -7.45 5.97 14.25
CA TYR A 290 -6.94 6.35 15.56
C TYR A 290 -5.76 7.34 15.44
N GLU A 291 -4.75 7.02 14.66
CA GLU A 291 -3.55 7.86 14.51
C GLU A 291 -3.88 9.21 13.86
N THR A 292 -4.76 9.24 12.89
CA THR A 292 -5.15 10.46 12.20
C THR A 292 -5.99 11.39 13.09
N THR A 293 -6.88 10.83 13.91
CA THR A 293 -7.67 11.61 14.89
C THR A 293 -6.76 12.17 16.00
N ARG A 294 -5.77 11.39 16.46
CA ARG A 294 -4.80 11.82 17.47
C ARG A 294 -3.88 12.93 16.98
N GLY A 295 -3.56 12.96 15.69
CA GLY A 295 -2.79 14.03 15.05
C GLY A 295 -3.52 15.37 14.92
N GLY A 296 -4.79 15.44 15.32
CA GLY A 296 -5.61 16.65 15.19
C GLY A 296 -6.11 16.93 13.79
N GLU A 297 -5.92 15.99 12.87
CA GLU A 297 -6.46 16.05 11.51
C GLU A 297 -7.79 15.31 11.47
N GLU A 298 -8.90 16.03 11.31
CA GLU A 298 -10.16 15.43 10.85
C GLU A 298 -9.95 14.93 9.43
N ILE A 299 -9.63 13.66 9.30
CA ILE A 299 -9.64 13.00 7.99
C ILE A 299 -11.08 12.58 7.72
N GLU A 300 -11.62 13.10 6.64
CA GLU A 300 -12.87 12.59 6.08
C GLU A 300 -12.59 11.17 5.56
N ILE A 301 -12.83 10.19 6.44
CA ILE A 301 -12.55 8.75 6.16
C ILE A 301 -13.71 8.13 5.37
N SER A 302 -14.82 8.86 5.18
CA SER A 302 -15.96 8.41 4.38
C SER A 302 -15.53 8.18 2.92
N GLY A 303 -15.50 6.92 2.50
CA GLY A 303 -15.14 6.51 1.14
C GLY A 303 -13.76 5.86 0.97
N LEU A 304 -12.91 5.79 2.01
CA LEU A 304 -11.66 5.00 1.97
C LEU A 304 -11.92 3.48 2.06
N PHE A 305 -13.11 3.09 2.46
CA PHE A 305 -13.45 1.72 2.85
C PHE A 305 -14.75 1.21 2.19
N SER A 306 -15.26 1.92 1.20
CA SER A 306 -16.46 1.53 0.44
C SER A 306 -16.13 0.88 -0.89
#